data_b54e077ce1cfa10a80fb9b6dbc05a65a
#
_entry.id   b54e077ce1cfa10a80fb9b6dbc05a65a
#
_cell.length_a   1.000
_cell.length_b   1.000
_cell.length_c   1.000
_cell.angle_alpha   90.00
_cell.angle_beta   90.00
_cell.angle_gamma   90.00
#
_symmetry.space_group_name_H-M   'P 1'
#
loop_
_entity.id
_entity.type
_entity.pdbx_description
1 polymer ?
#
loop_
_entity_poly.entity_id
_entity_poly.type
_entity_poly.pdbx_seq_one_letter_code
_entity_poly.pdbx_strand_id
1 'polypeptide(L)'
;MNKYRLSDETRLWHWQNGETKSVTPLRQIIATTDFNDVLCGTKGGWVEDERALAQDGQCWIYDENSVVFAGATISGNARLTLPCMVSHHAHISGNCWLDGAEVSHGARISDNVTIQNSSVRGDCHIYGNARVLHNSMIIAAKGLTPDQEQILKIYDNATVSQSRVVHQAQIYGEAIVNYAFIEHRAEVFDKAILEGNDLNNVWVCDCAKVYGNARLIAGFDEDAIPTVRYSSQVAENAVVEGNCVIKHHVLIGGQAWLRGGPIMIDDKVVIQGRARISGNVLIEHQVEITDDAVIEAFDGESIHLRGEKVVNGESRITRTPLLGAL
;
A
#
# COMPACT_ATOMS: atom_id res chain seq x y z
N MET A 1 26.55 24.06 -21.17
CA MET A 1 26.19 25.13 -20.20
C MET A 1 25.42 24.47 -19.07
N ASN A 2 25.75 24.75 -17.83
CA ASN A 2 25.03 24.09 -16.74
C ASN A 2 23.58 24.60 -16.68
N LYS A 3 22.64 23.74 -16.38
CA LYS A 3 21.21 24.07 -16.24
C LYS A 3 20.95 25.02 -15.06
N TYR A 4 21.69 24.83 -13.99
CA TYR A 4 21.59 25.64 -12.77
C TYR A 4 22.98 25.84 -12.11
N ARG A 5 23.05 26.78 -11.18
CA ARG A 5 24.15 26.96 -10.24
C ARG A 5 23.64 26.98 -8.81
N LEU A 6 24.52 26.79 -7.86
CA LEU A 6 24.23 27.03 -6.45
C LEU A 6 24.35 28.52 -6.09
N SER A 7 23.47 28.98 -5.22
CA SER A 7 23.56 30.36 -4.65
C SER A 7 24.75 30.49 -3.71
N ASP A 8 25.16 31.75 -3.46
CA ASP A 8 26.14 32.06 -2.42
C ASP A 8 25.51 32.04 -1.01
N GLU A 9 24.19 32.14 -0.92
CA GLU A 9 23.43 32.03 0.33
C GLU A 9 23.46 30.60 0.86
N THR A 10 23.66 30.47 2.16
CA THR A 10 23.66 29.19 2.87
C THR A 10 22.54 29.17 3.91
N ARG A 11 21.72 28.13 3.90
CA ARG A 11 20.74 27.83 4.94
C ARG A 11 21.25 26.68 5.77
N LEU A 12 21.19 26.77 7.09
CA LEU A 12 21.59 25.72 8.00
C LEU A 12 20.37 24.84 8.32
N TRP A 13 20.47 23.55 8.01
CA TRP A 13 19.47 22.56 8.38
C TRP A 13 19.90 21.85 9.68
N HIS A 14 19.02 21.83 10.66
CA HIS A 14 19.28 21.23 11.96
C HIS A 14 18.62 19.84 12.05
N TRP A 15 19.45 18.82 12.13
CA TRP A 15 18.99 17.48 12.41
C TRP A 15 18.95 17.25 13.92
N GLN A 16 17.88 16.61 14.38
CA GLN A 16 17.79 16.09 15.72
C GLN A 16 17.49 14.58 15.65
N ASN A 17 18.46 13.75 15.97
CA ASN A 17 18.31 12.30 16.04
C ASN A 17 18.66 11.86 17.47
N GLY A 18 17.62 11.73 18.29
CA GLY A 18 17.77 11.52 19.73
C GLY A 18 18.51 12.68 20.40
N GLU A 19 19.61 12.39 21.07
CA GLU A 19 20.45 13.40 21.75
C GLU A 19 21.48 14.08 20.81
N THR A 20 21.71 13.50 19.62
CA THR A 20 22.68 14.00 18.66
C THR A 20 22.09 15.11 17.82
N LYS A 21 22.73 16.29 17.85
CA LYS A 21 22.39 17.42 16.98
C LYS A 21 23.49 17.55 15.93
N SER A 22 23.13 17.53 14.68
CA SER A 22 24.01 17.85 13.57
C SER A 22 23.43 18.96 12.71
N VAL A 23 24.32 19.69 12.02
CA VAL A 23 23.92 20.82 11.18
C VAL A 23 24.49 20.59 9.78
N THR A 24 23.63 20.69 8.78
CA THR A 24 23.98 20.53 7.37
C THR A 24 23.79 21.87 6.64
N PRO A 25 24.82 22.40 5.98
CA PRO A 25 24.68 23.60 5.15
C PRO A 25 24.01 23.23 3.82
N LEU A 26 22.99 23.97 3.45
CA LEU A 26 22.26 23.82 2.18
C LEU A 26 22.41 25.08 1.35
N ARG A 27 22.48 24.95 0.04
CA ARG A 27 22.55 26.04 -0.93
C ARG A 27 21.36 25.98 -1.89
N GLN A 28 20.79 27.14 -2.19
CA GLN A 28 19.63 27.21 -3.09
C GLN A 28 20.07 27.05 -4.54
N ILE A 29 19.30 26.32 -5.35
CA ILE A 29 19.52 26.19 -6.79
C ILE A 29 18.94 27.42 -7.51
N ILE A 30 19.66 27.92 -8.52
CA ILE A 30 19.24 29.03 -9.37
C ILE A 30 19.43 28.64 -10.83
N ALA A 31 18.37 28.68 -11.64
CA ALA A 31 18.41 28.36 -13.05
C ALA A 31 19.35 29.34 -13.81
N THR A 32 20.19 28.80 -14.70
CA THR A 32 21.14 29.62 -15.51
C THR A 32 20.74 29.70 -16.97
N THR A 33 19.76 28.89 -17.38
CA THR A 33 19.17 28.87 -18.72
C THR A 33 17.69 28.62 -18.62
N ASP A 34 16.93 28.97 -19.65
CA ASP A 34 15.53 28.55 -19.77
C ASP A 34 15.46 27.08 -20.14
N PHE A 35 14.59 26.33 -19.47
CA PHE A 35 14.26 24.94 -19.81
C PHE A 35 12.87 24.60 -19.31
N ASN A 36 12.10 23.84 -20.10
CA ASN A 36 10.70 23.54 -19.82
C ASN A 36 9.91 24.82 -19.44
N ASP A 37 9.34 24.87 -18.25
CA ASP A 37 8.59 26.01 -17.67
C ASP A 37 9.43 26.83 -16.67
N VAL A 38 10.73 26.58 -16.56
CA VAL A 38 11.67 27.27 -15.66
C VAL A 38 12.46 28.32 -16.44
N LEU A 39 12.36 29.57 -16.04
CA LEU A 39 13.09 30.67 -16.65
C LEU A 39 14.47 30.88 -15.99
N CYS A 40 15.42 31.39 -16.74
CA CYS A 40 16.73 31.81 -16.22
C CYS A 40 16.54 32.76 -15.05
N GLY A 41 17.28 32.54 -13.97
CA GLY A 41 17.19 33.31 -12.72
C GLY A 41 16.14 32.77 -11.73
N THR A 42 15.29 31.83 -12.12
CA THR A 42 14.32 31.21 -11.19
C THR A 42 15.06 30.51 -10.06
N LYS A 43 14.67 30.81 -8.82
CA LYS A 43 15.13 30.14 -7.62
C LYS A 43 14.30 28.86 -7.41
N GLY A 44 14.95 27.77 -6.99
CA GLY A 44 14.30 26.53 -6.61
C GLY A 44 14.58 26.15 -5.16
N GLY A 45 14.50 24.87 -4.84
CA GLY A 45 14.75 24.36 -3.50
C GLY A 45 16.22 24.38 -3.08
N TRP A 46 16.51 23.75 -1.96
CA TRP A 46 17.83 23.72 -1.32
C TRP A 46 18.47 22.36 -1.46
N VAL A 47 19.75 22.34 -1.80
CA VAL A 47 20.53 21.11 -1.93
C VAL A 47 21.81 21.18 -1.10
N GLU A 48 22.25 20.05 -0.58
CA GLU A 48 23.53 19.96 0.13
C GLU A 48 24.72 19.92 -0.84
N ASP A 49 24.55 19.25 -1.99
CA ASP A 49 25.61 19.00 -2.98
C ASP A 49 25.05 19.18 -4.40
N GLU A 50 25.88 19.64 -5.34
CA GLU A 50 25.51 19.78 -6.76
C GLU A 50 25.07 18.46 -7.41
N ARG A 51 25.52 17.32 -6.91
CA ARG A 51 25.14 15.99 -7.39
C ARG A 51 23.71 15.60 -7.03
N ALA A 52 23.06 16.32 -6.13
CA ALA A 52 21.70 16.04 -5.69
C ALA A 52 20.66 16.24 -6.82
N LEU A 53 20.93 17.16 -7.75
CA LEU A 53 20.07 17.42 -8.90
C LEU A 53 20.88 17.33 -10.19
N ALA A 54 20.46 16.50 -11.15
CA ALA A 54 21.15 16.33 -12.41
C ALA A 54 21.17 17.62 -13.24
N GLN A 55 22.28 17.91 -13.89
CA GLN A 55 22.43 19.04 -14.81
C GLN A 55 21.80 18.79 -16.18
N ASP A 56 21.62 17.53 -16.57
CA ASP A 56 20.91 17.09 -17.75
C ASP A 56 19.43 16.84 -17.45
N GLY A 57 18.62 16.68 -18.50
CA GLY A 57 17.17 16.51 -18.36
C GLY A 57 16.44 17.77 -17.89
N GLN A 58 15.20 17.63 -17.51
CA GLN A 58 14.31 18.74 -17.14
C GLN A 58 13.89 18.73 -15.66
N CYS A 59 14.53 17.88 -14.83
CA CYS A 59 14.18 17.79 -13.42
C CYS A 59 14.39 19.14 -12.71
N TRP A 60 13.45 19.48 -11.81
CA TRP A 60 13.52 20.72 -11.03
C TRP A 60 12.83 20.61 -9.67
N ILE A 61 13.34 21.35 -8.70
CA ILE A 61 12.77 21.52 -7.37
C ILE A 61 12.06 22.86 -7.36
N TYR A 62 10.75 22.87 -7.60
CA TYR A 62 9.93 24.07 -7.76
C TYR A 62 9.68 24.80 -6.45
N ASP A 63 9.49 24.05 -5.37
CA ASP A 63 9.20 24.62 -4.05
C ASP A 63 10.48 25.06 -3.33
N GLU A 64 10.53 26.31 -2.88
CA GLU A 64 11.68 26.91 -2.20
C GLU A 64 11.90 26.38 -0.77
N ASN A 65 10.97 25.61 -0.20
CA ASN A 65 11.14 24.97 1.10
C ASN A 65 11.62 23.52 1.00
N SER A 66 11.60 22.97 -0.21
CA SER A 66 12.10 21.62 -0.46
C SER A 66 13.58 21.48 -0.24
N VAL A 67 14.01 20.34 0.30
CA VAL A 67 15.40 20.06 0.64
C VAL A 67 15.85 18.71 0.08
N VAL A 68 17.05 18.67 -0.50
CA VAL A 68 17.67 17.43 -0.99
C VAL A 68 19.09 17.31 -0.41
N PHE A 69 19.33 16.25 0.34
CA PHE A 69 20.58 16.02 1.04
C PHE A 69 21.58 15.21 0.21
N ALA A 70 22.85 15.29 0.59
CA ALA A 70 23.93 14.57 -0.08
C ALA A 70 23.67 13.05 -0.12
N GLY A 71 24.06 12.42 -1.23
CA GLY A 71 23.82 11.02 -1.50
C GLY A 71 22.44 10.72 -2.14
N ALA A 72 21.44 11.59 -1.94
CA ALA A 72 20.20 11.49 -2.71
C ALA A 72 20.39 12.12 -4.10
N THR A 73 19.65 11.61 -5.10
CA THR A 73 19.73 12.12 -6.48
C THR A 73 18.36 12.28 -7.13
N ILE A 74 18.22 13.37 -7.87
CA ILE A 74 17.05 13.67 -8.68
C ILE A 74 17.51 13.85 -10.13
N SER A 75 16.90 13.15 -11.07
CA SER A 75 17.28 13.14 -12.48
C SER A 75 16.09 13.01 -13.43
N GLY A 76 16.35 13.01 -14.73
CA GLY A 76 15.32 12.92 -15.77
C GLY A 76 14.46 14.18 -15.84
N ASN A 77 13.16 14.01 -15.73
CA ASN A 77 12.17 15.09 -15.75
C ASN A 77 11.39 15.19 -14.44
N ALA A 78 11.94 14.69 -13.35
CA ALA A 78 11.28 14.67 -12.05
C ALA A 78 10.96 16.08 -11.53
N ARG A 79 9.82 16.26 -10.91
CA ARG A 79 9.28 17.54 -10.43
C ARG A 79 8.94 17.45 -8.94
N LEU A 80 9.45 18.36 -8.13
CA LEU A 80 9.12 18.51 -6.71
C LEU A 80 8.36 19.83 -6.54
N THR A 81 7.05 19.80 -6.27
CA THR A 81 6.14 20.95 -6.38
C THR A 81 5.66 21.54 -5.06
N LEU A 82 5.49 20.77 -4.01
CA LEU A 82 5.26 21.22 -2.63
C LEU A 82 6.47 20.83 -1.76
N PRO A 83 6.56 21.28 -0.51
CA PRO A 83 7.72 20.98 0.33
C PRO A 83 8.03 19.49 0.39
N CYS A 84 9.13 19.11 -0.24
CA CYS A 84 9.64 17.74 -0.27
C CYS A 84 10.95 17.63 0.51
N MET A 85 11.19 16.49 1.12
CA MET A 85 12.45 16.12 1.71
C MET A 85 12.98 14.83 1.07
N VAL A 86 14.16 14.90 0.44
CA VAL A 86 14.81 13.74 -0.17
C VAL A 86 16.19 13.54 0.44
N SER A 87 16.45 12.35 0.99
CA SER A 87 17.66 12.12 1.78
C SER A 87 18.15 10.66 1.75
N HIS A 88 19.29 10.39 2.40
CA HIS A 88 19.78 9.05 2.69
C HIS A 88 19.80 8.12 1.48
N HIS A 89 20.50 8.53 0.41
CA HIS A 89 20.67 7.74 -0.82
C HIS A 89 19.37 7.37 -1.56
N ALA A 90 18.32 8.17 -1.42
CA ALA A 90 17.14 8.02 -2.23
C ALA A 90 17.40 8.45 -3.68
N HIS A 91 16.83 7.73 -4.65
CA HIS A 91 17.00 7.99 -6.08
C HIS A 91 15.65 8.24 -6.75
N ILE A 92 15.50 9.43 -7.36
CA ILE A 92 14.30 9.82 -8.09
C ILE A 92 14.70 10.06 -9.55
N SER A 93 14.02 9.41 -10.48
CA SER A 93 14.31 9.51 -11.91
C SER A 93 13.05 9.44 -12.76
N GLY A 94 13.18 9.62 -14.08
CA GLY A 94 12.04 9.57 -15.02
C GLY A 94 11.18 10.83 -14.95
N ASN A 95 9.86 10.69 -15.11
CA ASN A 95 8.88 11.77 -15.11
C ASN A 95 8.12 11.85 -13.76
N CYS A 96 8.78 11.51 -12.66
CA CYS A 96 8.14 11.46 -11.35
C CYS A 96 7.64 12.83 -10.90
N TRP A 97 6.47 12.82 -10.25
CA TRP A 97 5.91 14.00 -9.60
C TRP A 97 5.80 13.77 -8.09
N LEU A 98 6.55 14.56 -7.34
CA LEU A 98 6.56 14.56 -5.88
C LEU A 98 5.94 15.88 -5.38
N ASP A 99 4.96 15.76 -4.51
CA ASP A 99 4.15 16.85 -4.02
C ASP A 99 3.93 16.70 -2.50
N GLY A 100 4.68 17.42 -1.68
CA GLY A 100 4.66 17.26 -0.22
C GLY A 100 5.17 15.89 0.24
N ALA A 101 6.19 15.35 -0.41
CA ALA A 101 6.67 13.99 -0.20
C ALA A 101 7.97 13.93 0.61
N GLU A 102 8.09 12.90 1.46
CA GLU A 102 9.35 12.53 2.11
C GLU A 102 9.86 11.22 1.53
N VAL A 103 11.07 11.23 0.93
CA VAL A 103 11.67 10.04 0.31
C VAL A 103 13.07 9.81 0.86
N SER A 104 13.35 8.63 1.43
CA SER A 104 14.61 8.42 2.13
C SER A 104 15.07 6.95 2.19
N HIS A 105 16.31 6.75 2.68
CA HIS A 105 16.89 5.45 3.03
C HIS A 105 16.96 4.45 1.86
N GLY A 106 17.46 4.90 0.71
CA GLY A 106 17.70 4.04 -0.45
C GLY A 106 16.46 3.77 -1.31
N ALA A 107 15.34 4.45 -1.04
CA ALA A 107 14.15 4.34 -1.86
C ALA A 107 14.42 4.75 -3.32
N ARG A 108 13.92 3.96 -4.26
CA ARG A 108 14.05 4.21 -5.71
C ARG A 108 12.69 4.51 -6.31
N ILE A 109 12.56 5.69 -6.90
CA ILE A 109 11.35 6.15 -7.54
C ILE A 109 11.67 6.42 -9.02
N SER A 110 10.95 5.80 -9.94
CA SER A 110 11.25 5.93 -11.38
C SER A 110 9.99 5.97 -12.26
N ASP A 111 10.19 6.18 -13.54
CA ASP A 111 9.17 6.23 -14.59
C ASP A 111 8.19 7.40 -14.44
N ASN A 112 6.89 7.16 -14.24
CA ASN A 112 5.83 8.18 -14.17
C ASN A 112 5.14 8.18 -12.80
N VAL A 113 5.85 7.89 -11.73
CA VAL A 113 5.30 7.77 -10.38
C VAL A 113 4.83 9.12 -9.86
N THR A 114 3.69 9.11 -9.17
CA THR A 114 3.17 10.25 -8.41
C THR A 114 3.19 9.95 -6.91
N ILE A 115 3.82 10.82 -6.11
CA ILE A 115 3.78 10.74 -4.65
C ILE A 115 3.24 12.05 -4.11
N GLN A 116 2.10 12.02 -3.40
CA GLN A 116 1.48 13.22 -2.84
C GLN A 116 1.23 13.06 -1.34
N ASN A 117 1.72 14.04 -0.57
CA ASN A 117 1.56 14.11 0.90
C ASN A 117 1.81 12.75 1.57
N SER A 118 2.90 12.10 1.22
CA SER A 118 3.19 10.71 1.62
C SER A 118 4.67 10.51 1.90
N SER A 119 4.99 9.47 2.69
CA SER A 119 6.37 9.13 3.02
C SER A 119 6.78 7.78 2.44
N VAL A 120 7.99 7.70 1.88
CA VAL A 120 8.58 6.49 1.33
C VAL A 120 9.98 6.30 1.91
N ARG A 121 10.20 5.20 2.60
CA ARG A 121 11.42 4.97 3.35
C ARG A 121 11.93 3.54 3.20
N GLY A 122 13.24 3.40 3.06
CA GLY A 122 13.91 2.10 3.01
C GLY A 122 14.14 1.60 1.58
N ASP A 123 14.81 0.46 1.44
CA ASP A 123 15.18 -0.12 0.15
C ASP A 123 13.95 -0.70 -0.56
N CYS A 124 13.21 0.17 -1.23
CA CYS A 124 12.02 -0.16 -2.02
C CYS A 124 12.14 0.36 -3.44
N HIS A 125 11.31 -0.15 -4.33
CA HIS A 125 11.20 0.34 -5.70
C HIS A 125 9.75 0.65 -6.07
N ILE A 126 9.46 1.93 -6.35
CA ILE A 126 8.16 2.39 -6.85
C ILE A 126 8.37 2.86 -8.28
N TYR A 127 7.65 2.27 -9.25
CA TYR A 127 7.88 2.52 -10.66
C TYR A 127 6.61 2.33 -11.52
N GLY A 128 6.73 2.50 -12.84
CA GLY A 128 5.60 2.49 -13.76
C GLY A 128 4.76 3.76 -13.64
N ASN A 129 3.47 3.62 -13.53
CA ASN A 129 2.50 4.71 -13.32
C ASN A 129 1.90 4.66 -11.90
N ALA A 130 2.63 4.09 -10.95
CA ALA A 130 2.16 3.91 -9.58
C ALA A 130 1.90 5.25 -8.88
N ARG A 131 0.92 5.26 -7.99
CA ARG A 131 0.50 6.45 -7.24
C ARG A 131 0.48 6.16 -5.74
N VAL A 132 1.15 7.00 -4.95
CA VAL A 132 1.18 6.94 -3.48
C VAL A 132 0.66 8.27 -2.96
N LEU A 133 -0.51 8.26 -2.35
CA LEU A 133 -1.32 9.46 -2.12
C LEU A 133 -1.77 9.58 -0.66
N HIS A 134 -2.14 10.81 -0.26
CA HIS A 134 -2.95 11.12 0.93
C HIS A 134 -2.45 10.48 2.23
N ASN A 135 -1.30 10.91 2.72
CA ASN A 135 -0.70 10.44 3.98
C ASN A 135 -0.37 8.93 4.02
N SER A 136 -0.12 8.33 2.86
CA SER A 136 0.36 6.95 2.81
C SER A 136 1.79 6.84 3.35
N MET A 137 2.07 5.73 4.00
CA MET A 137 3.37 5.44 4.61
C MET A 137 3.95 4.14 4.05
N ILE A 138 5.02 4.24 3.28
CA ILE A 138 5.71 3.10 2.67
C ILE A 138 7.04 2.91 3.40
N ILE A 139 7.21 1.78 4.10
CA ILE A 139 8.42 1.49 4.89
C ILE A 139 8.97 0.13 4.53
N ALA A 140 9.99 0.09 3.69
CA ALA A 140 10.70 -1.14 3.40
C ALA A 140 11.65 -1.52 4.53
N ALA A 141 11.65 -2.81 4.87
CA ALA A 141 12.63 -3.41 5.75
C ALA A 141 13.35 -4.55 5.03
N LYS A 142 14.64 -4.70 5.27
CA LYS A 142 15.41 -5.83 4.72
C LYS A 142 14.86 -7.14 5.26
N GLY A 143 14.81 -8.17 4.39
CA GLY A 143 14.50 -9.52 4.80
C GLY A 143 15.52 -10.05 5.84
N LEU A 144 15.07 -10.99 6.66
CA LEU A 144 15.90 -11.59 7.71
C LEU A 144 16.99 -12.52 7.16
N THR A 145 16.90 -12.92 5.89
CA THR A 145 17.86 -13.81 5.24
C THR A 145 18.49 -13.15 4.02
N PRO A 146 19.81 -13.34 3.76
CA PRO A 146 20.50 -12.75 2.61
C PRO A 146 19.93 -13.17 1.25
N ASP A 147 19.28 -14.33 1.18
CA ASP A 147 18.77 -14.94 -0.06
C ASP A 147 17.38 -14.44 -0.45
N GLN A 148 16.79 -13.55 0.35
CA GLN A 148 15.47 -12.99 0.04
C GLN A 148 15.61 -11.76 -0.85
N GLU A 149 15.58 -11.97 -2.16
CA GLU A 149 15.58 -10.91 -3.18
C GLU A 149 14.28 -10.09 -3.19
N GLN A 150 13.28 -10.50 -2.46
CA GLN A 150 12.00 -9.79 -2.42
C GLN A 150 12.15 -8.48 -1.65
N ILE A 151 12.05 -7.38 -2.37
CA ILE A 151 11.96 -6.02 -1.82
C ILE A 151 10.53 -5.53 -1.91
N LEU A 152 10.19 -4.51 -1.12
CA LEU A 152 8.92 -3.80 -1.26
C LEU A 152 8.84 -3.15 -2.65
N LYS A 153 7.76 -3.42 -3.37
CA LYS A 153 7.51 -2.84 -4.70
C LYS A 153 6.08 -2.34 -4.84
N ILE A 154 5.92 -1.19 -5.48
CA ILE A 154 4.63 -0.67 -5.92
C ILE A 154 4.81 -0.27 -7.38
N TYR A 155 4.06 -0.87 -8.30
CA TYR A 155 4.33 -0.67 -9.73
C TYR A 155 3.11 -0.84 -10.64
N ASP A 156 3.31 -0.77 -11.94
CA ASP A 156 2.29 -0.71 -12.98
C ASP A 156 1.37 0.52 -12.79
N ASN A 157 0.07 0.33 -12.66
CA ASN A 157 -0.93 1.38 -12.43
C ASN A 157 -1.51 1.34 -11.00
N ALA A 158 -0.82 0.72 -10.07
CA ALA A 158 -1.28 0.56 -8.69
C ALA A 158 -1.46 1.91 -7.99
N THR A 159 -2.50 2.01 -7.18
CA THR A 159 -2.78 3.20 -6.37
C THR A 159 -2.85 2.84 -4.89
N VAL A 160 -2.07 3.53 -4.07
CA VAL A 160 -2.05 3.40 -2.61
C VAL A 160 -2.41 4.75 -2.01
N SER A 161 -3.46 4.80 -1.20
CA SER A 161 -3.96 6.02 -0.57
C SER A 161 -4.31 5.76 0.89
N GLN A 162 -3.96 6.70 1.78
CA GLN A 162 -4.28 6.64 3.22
C GLN A 162 -3.92 5.30 3.87
N SER A 163 -2.86 4.67 3.40
CA SER A 163 -2.51 3.29 3.72
C SER A 163 -1.07 3.14 4.21
N ARG A 164 -0.82 2.09 4.94
CA ARG A 164 0.51 1.72 5.39
C ARG A 164 0.97 0.42 4.72
N VAL A 165 2.09 0.50 4.00
CA VAL A 165 2.70 -0.65 3.32
C VAL A 165 4.09 -0.86 3.88
N VAL A 166 4.37 -2.02 4.46
CA VAL A 166 5.62 -2.25 5.17
C VAL A 166 6.32 -3.57 4.80
N HIS A 167 7.60 -3.65 5.14
CA HIS A 167 8.49 -4.79 4.94
C HIS A 167 8.78 -5.08 3.46
N GLN A 168 8.28 -6.18 2.91
CA GLN A 168 8.56 -6.69 1.56
C GLN A 168 7.29 -6.88 0.73
N ALA A 169 6.19 -6.20 1.12
CA ALA A 169 4.92 -6.27 0.42
C ALA A 169 5.01 -5.80 -1.03
N GLN A 170 4.15 -6.34 -1.89
CA GLN A 170 4.09 -5.95 -3.30
C GLN A 170 2.66 -5.57 -3.70
N ILE A 171 2.53 -4.43 -4.41
CA ILE A 171 1.26 -3.93 -4.92
C ILE A 171 1.46 -3.57 -6.39
N TYR A 172 0.68 -4.19 -7.29
CA TYR A 172 0.88 -4.01 -8.73
C TYR A 172 -0.37 -4.25 -9.58
N GLY A 173 -0.24 -4.14 -10.89
CA GLY A 173 -1.36 -4.18 -11.82
C GLY A 173 -2.18 -2.90 -11.77
N GLU A 174 -3.48 -3.01 -11.68
CA GLU A 174 -4.44 -1.92 -11.50
C GLU A 174 -5.02 -1.90 -10.06
N ALA A 175 -4.31 -2.48 -9.09
CA ALA A 175 -4.77 -2.61 -7.72
C ALA A 175 -4.99 -1.26 -7.05
N ILE A 176 -6.08 -1.16 -6.27
CA ILE A 176 -6.42 0.03 -5.47
C ILE A 176 -6.42 -0.33 -3.99
N VAL A 177 -5.57 0.34 -3.23
CA VAL A 177 -5.40 0.13 -1.79
C VAL A 177 -5.71 1.43 -1.08
N ASN A 178 -6.80 1.47 -0.34
CA ASN A 178 -7.26 2.65 0.38
C ASN A 178 -7.61 2.30 1.82
N TYR A 179 -7.09 3.05 2.79
CA TYR A 179 -7.22 2.76 4.22
C TYR A 179 -6.91 1.29 4.54
N ALA A 180 -5.70 0.86 4.22
CA ALA A 180 -5.28 -0.52 4.44
C ALA A 180 -3.90 -0.61 5.10
N PHE A 181 -3.67 -1.72 5.77
CA PHE A 181 -2.39 -2.10 6.33
C PHE A 181 -1.89 -3.37 5.63
N ILE A 182 -0.85 -3.22 4.81
CA ILE A 182 -0.24 -4.31 4.02
C ILE A 182 1.15 -4.57 4.55
N GLU A 183 1.43 -5.78 5.01
CA GLU A 183 2.72 -6.05 5.66
C GLU A 183 3.32 -7.42 5.31
N HIS A 184 4.58 -7.58 5.70
CA HIS A 184 5.43 -8.73 5.42
C HIS A 184 5.61 -8.94 3.92
N ARG A 185 5.24 -10.11 3.37
CA ARG A 185 5.32 -10.45 1.95
C ARG A 185 3.95 -10.58 1.30
N ALA A 186 2.97 -9.84 1.82
CA ALA A 186 1.64 -9.81 1.25
C ALA A 186 1.66 -9.21 -0.17
N GLU A 187 0.78 -9.70 -1.03
CA GLU A 187 0.64 -9.24 -2.40
C GLU A 187 -0.80 -8.81 -2.70
N VAL A 188 -0.94 -7.63 -3.32
CA VAL A 188 -2.24 -7.12 -3.81
C VAL A 188 -2.04 -6.73 -5.27
N PHE A 189 -2.76 -7.38 -6.19
CA PHE A 189 -2.49 -7.21 -7.61
C PHE A 189 -3.69 -7.40 -8.53
N ASP A 190 -3.47 -7.35 -9.84
CA ASP A 190 -4.48 -7.29 -10.89
C ASP A 190 -5.41 -6.07 -10.70
N LYS A 191 -6.69 -6.26 -10.49
CA LYS A 191 -7.72 -5.22 -10.25
C LYS A 191 -8.31 -5.32 -8.84
N ALA A 192 -7.59 -5.90 -7.91
CA ALA A 192 -8.02 -6.04 -6.53
C ALA A 192 -8.26 -4.68 -5.87
N ILE A 193 -9.29 -4.58 -5.06
CA ILE A 193 -9.68 -3.36 -4.37
C ILE A 193 -9.75 -3.61 -2.86
N LEU A 194 -8.96 -2.85 -2.10
CA LEU A 194 -9.05 -2.79 -0.65
C LEU A 194 -9.66 -1.44 -0.26
N GLU A 195 -10.81 -1.48 0.39
CA GLU A 195 -11.57 -0.30 0.82
C GLU A 195 -11.75 -0.31 2.34
N GLY A 196 -10.82 0.28 3.05
CA GLY A 196 -11.01 0.65 4.45
C GLY A 196 -11.68 2.01 4.59
N ASN A 197 -11.74 2.51 5.81
CA ASN A 197 -12.23 3.84 6.12
C ASN A 197 -11.43 4.42 7.30
N ASP A 198 -11.76 5.62 7.75
CA ASP A 198 -11.06 6.31 8.83
C ASP A 198 -11.20 5.64 10.22
N LEU A 199 -12.14 4.72 10.40
CA LEU A 199 -12.31 3.93 11.62
C LEU A 199 -11.63 2.56 11.52
N ASN A 200 -11.73 1.90 10.37
CA ASN A 200 -11.30 0.53 10.16
C ASN A 200 -10.43 0.37 8.90
N ASN A 201 -9.22 -0.09 9.09
CA ASN A 201 -8.30 -0.39 7.98
C ASN A 201 -8.40 -1.88 7.59
N VAL A 202 -8.45 -2.15 6.30
CA VAL A 202 -8.30 -3.53 5.79
C VAL A 202 -6.90 -4.05 6.11
N TRP A 203 -6.76 -5.30 6.53
CA TRP A 203 -5.47 -5.87 6.89
C TRP A 203 -5.11 -7.09 6.03
N VAL A 204 -3.98 -6.99 5.31
CA VAL A 204 -3.42 -8.10 4.52
C VAL A 204 -1.97 -8.30 4.93
N CYS A 205 -1.64 -9.49 5.44
CA CYS A 205 -0.30 -9.71 6.00
C CYS A 205 0.26 -11.11 5.77
N ASP A 206 1.48 -11.30 6.24
CA ASP A 206 2.28 -12.51 6.06
C ASP A 206 2.58 -12.79 4.57
N CYS A 207 2.09 -13.90 4.01
CA CYS A 207 2.21 -14.21 2.58
C CYS A 207 0.83 -14.27 1.91
N ALA A 208 -0.15 -13.54 2.45
CA ALA A 208 -1.50 -13.49 1.90
C ALA A 208 -1.54 -12.80 0.54
N LYS A 209 -2.49 -13.19 -0.30
CA LYS A 209 -2.68 -12.61 -1.63
C LYS A 209 -4.12 -12.19 -1.86
N VAL A 210 -4.29 -11.00 -2.44
CA VAL A 210 -5.59 -10.49 -2.91
C VAL A 210 -5.43 -10.09 -4.37
N TYR A 211 -6.18 -10.73 -5.27
CA TYR A 211 -5.98 -10.54 -6.70
C TYR A 211 -7.24 -10.79 -7.56
N GLY A 212 -7.11 -10.63 -8.86
CA GLY A 212 -8.25 -10.63 -9.78
C GLY A 212 -9.07 -9.34 -9.64
N ASN A 213 -10.36 -9.47 -9.51
CA ASN A 213 -11.29 -8.37 -9.19
C ASN A 213 -11.79 -8.47 -7.74
N ALA A 214 -11.06 -9.14 -6.87
CA ALA A 214 -11.46 -9.35 -5.48
C ALA A 214 -11.57 -8.03 -4.71
N ARG A 215 -12.52 -7.96 -3.79
CA ARG A 215 -12.75 -6.76 -2.97
C ARG A 215 -12.76 -7.10 -1.48
N LEU A 216 -12.00 -6.36 -0.71
CA LEU A 216 -12.06 -6.36 0.76
C LEU A 216 -12.60 -5.01 1.23
N ILE A 217 -13.71 -5.00 1.97
CA ILE A 217 -14.41 -3.79 2.36
C ILE A 217 -14.61 -3.75 3.88
N ALA A 218 -14.01 -2.78 4.55
CA ALA A 218 -14.22 -2.58 5.97
C ALA A 218 -15.60 -1.95 6.24
N GLY A 219 -16.24 -2.42 7.30
CA GLY A 219 -17.46 -1.80 7.81
C GLY A 219 -17.17 -0.60 8.72
N PHE A 220 -18.23 0.03 9.23
CA PHE A 220 -18.14 1.16 10.16
C PHE A 220 -18.36 0.76 11.63
N ASP A 221 -18.77 -0.47 11.88
CA ASP A 221 -18.91 -1.00 13.23
C ASP A 221 -17.54 -1.32 13.85
N GLU A 222 -17.48 -1.43 15.18
CA GLU A 222 -16.28 -1.86 15.89
C GLU A 222 -15.80 -3.22 15.38
N ASP A 223 -14.51 -3.34 15.13
CA ASP A 223 -13.86 -4.56 14.57
C ASP A 223 -14.37 -5.02 13.20
N ALA A 224 -15.11 -4.22 12.46
CA ALA A 224 -15.55 -4.57 11.11
C ALA A 224 -14.42 -4.50 10.07
N ILE A 225 -13.36 -5.29 10.32
CA ILE A 225 -12.07 -5.26 9.61
C ILE A 225 -11.86 -6.58 8.86
N PRO A 226 -11.89 -6.60 7.53
CA PRO A 226 -11.44 -7.75 6.77
C PRO A 226 -9.94 -7.97 6.96
N THR A 227 -9.57 -9.16 7.40
CA THR A 227 -8.19 -9.57 7.67
C THR A 227 -7.84 -10.84 6.89
N VAL A 228 -6.80 -10.80 6.06
CA VAL A 228 -6.30 -11.95 5.28
C VAL A 228 -4.85 -12.24 5.65
N ARG A 229 -4.55 -13.44 6.13
CA ARG A 229 -3.26 -13.80 6.70
C ARG A 229 -2.74 -15.17 6.26
N TYR A 230 -1.45 -15.46 6.54
CA TYR A 230 -0.80 -16.78 6.43
C TYR A 230 -1.07 -17.51 5.11
N SER A 231 -0.58 -17.07 4.01
CA SER A 231 -0.74 -17.72 2.69
C SER A 231 -2.20 -17.94 2.23
N SER A 232 -3.16 -17.24 2.87
CA SER A 232 -4.55 -17.28 2.41
C SER A 232 -4.72 -16.37 1.19
N GLN A 233 -5.71 -16.66 0.38
CA GLN A 233 -5.96 -15.99 -0.89
C GLN A 233 -7.42 -15.58 -1.03
N VAL A 234 -7.63 -14.35 -1.51
CA VAL A 234 -8.93 -13.85 -1.96
C VAL A 234 -8.78 -13.44 -3.42
N ALA A 235 -9.54 -14.02 -4.30
CA ALA A 235 -9.28 -13.99 -5.73
C ALA A 235 -10.55 -13.82 -6.58
N GLU A 236 -10.36 -13.68 -7.88
CA GLU A 236 -11.40 -13.61 -8.90
C GLU A 236 -12.38 -12.46 -8.67
N ASN A 237 -13.66 -12.70 -8.43
CA ASN A 237 -14.66 -11.67 -8.13
C ASN A 237 -15.22 -11.81 -6.70
N ALA A 238 -14.47 -12.42 -5.81
CA ALA A 238 -14.89 -12.59 -4.42
C ALA A 238 -14.97 -11.27 -3.67
N VAL A 239 -15.95 -11.14 -2.79
CA VAL A 239 -16.16 -9.97 -1.94
C VAL A 239 -16.15 -10.40 -0.47
N VAL A 240 -15.33 -9.72 0.32
CA VAL A 240 -15.25 -9.92 1.78
C VAL A 240 -15.53 -8.57 2.45
N GLU A 241 -16.59 -8.50 3.22
CA GLU A 241 -17.09 -7.26 3.82
C GLU A 241 -17.32 -7.41 5.33
N GLY A 242 -16.82 -6.47 6.10
CA GLY A 242 -17.05 -6.40 7.56
C GLY A 242 -16.04 -7.21 8.37
N ASN A 243 -16.47 -7.73 9.53
CA ASN A 243 -15.61 -8.46 10.45
C ASN A 243 -15.35 -9.90 9.95
N CYS A 244 -14.34 -10.05 9.10
CA CYS A 244 -13.98 -11.34 8.51
C CYS A 244 -12.48 -11.61 8.70
N VAL A 245 -12.13 -12.73 9.32
CA VAL A 245 -10.74 -13.16 9.52
C VAL A 245 -10.49 -14.46 8.73
N ILE A 246 -9.57 -14.39 7.78
CA ILE A 246 -9.24 -15.45 6.82
C ILE A 246 -7.76 -15.82 7.00
N LYS A 247 -7.46 -17.07 7.40
CA LYS A 247 -6.10 -17.46 7.73
C LYS A 247 -5.78 -18.93 7.41
N HIS A 248 -4.47 -19.26 7.32
CA HIS A 248 -3.93 -20.59 7.14
C HIS A 248 -4.39 -21.33 5.87
N HIS A 249 -3.92 -20.86 4.70
CA HIS A 249 -4.12 -21.52 3.40
C HIS A 249 -5.58 -21.59 2.94
N VAL A 250 -6.39 -20.62 3.32
CA VAL A 250 -7.77 -20.49 2.83
C VAL A 250 -7.77 -19.90 1.43
N LEU A 251 -8.64 -20.41 0.56
CA LEU A 251 -8.92 -19.85 -0.76
C LEU A 251 -10.37 -19.41 -0.86
N ILE A 252 -10.57 -18.11 -1.12
CA ILE A 252 -11.89 -17.56 -1.44
C ILE A 252 -11.84 -17.04 -2.87
N GLY A 253 -12.70 -17.57 -3.74
CA GLY A 253 -12.71 -17.27 -5.17
C GLY A 253 -14.11 -17.25 -5.77
N GLY A 254 -14.18 -17.31 -7.11
CA GLY A 254 -15.44 -17.24 -7.84
C GLY A 254 -16.12 -15.88 -7.67
N GLN A 255 -17.38 -15.92 -7.33
CA GLN A 255 -18.22 -14.78 -6.96
C GLN A 255 -18.71 -14.92 -5.50
N ALA A 256 -17.91 -15.56 -4.66
CA ALA A 256 -18.23 -15.77 -3.27
C ALA A 256 -18.39 -14.44 -2.53
N TRP A 257 -19.35 -14.36 -1.63
CA TRP A 257 -19.63 -13.17 -0.85
C TRP A 257 -19.73 -13.46 0.64
N LEU A 258 -18.80 -12.91 1.41
CA LEU A 258 -18.75 -12.96 2.87
C LEU A 258 -19.16 -11.61 3.41
N ARG A 259 -20.13 -11.55 4.30
CA ARG A 259 -20.66 -10.28 4.78
C ARG A 259 -21.00 -10.26 6.27
N GLY A 260 -20.67 -9.16 6.93
CA GLY A 260 -20.98 -8.92 8.32
C GLY A 260 -19.98 -9.55 9.25
N GLY A 261 -20.36 -10.52 10.02
CA GLY A 261 -19.46 -11.22 10.95
C GLY A 261 -19.95 -11.20 12.39
N PRO A 262 -19.14 -11.76 13.31
CA PRO A 262 -17.78 -12.25 13.06
C PRO A 262 -17.75 -13.52 12.19
N ILE A 263 -17.06 -13.45 11.06
CA ILE A 263 -16.77 -14.61 10.22
C ILE A 263 -15.31 -14.99 10.40
N MET A 264 -15.03 -16.22 10.82
CA MET A 264 -13.69 -16.76 10.94
C MET A 264 -13.53 -17.98 10.06
N ILE A 265 -12.53 -17.95 9.16
CA ILE A 265 -12.25 -19.04 8.24
C ILE A 265 -10.78 -19.45 8.40
N ASP A 266 -10.55 -20.71 8.71
CA ASP A 266 -9.24 -21.21 9.10
C ASP A 266 -8.94 -22.60 8.50
N ASP A 267 -7.67 -22.84 8.24
CA ASP A 267 -7.09 -24.15 7.90
C ASP A 267 -7.65 -24.83 6.66
N LYS A 268 -7.11 -24.47 5.49
CA LYS A 268 -7.33 -25.11 4.18
C LYS A 268 -8.79 -25.15 3.73
N VAL A 269 -9.57 -24.17 4.10
CA VAL A 269 -10.94 -24.01 3.61
C VAL A 269 -10.94 -23.45 2.19
N VAL A 270 -11.83 -23.95 1.34
CA VAL A 270 -12.03 -23.47 -0.02
C VAL A 270 -13.48 -22.99 -0.17
N ILE A 271 -13.65 -21.73 -0.60
CA ILE A 271 -14.96 -21.13 -0.86
C ILE A 271 -14.94 -20.57 -2.28
N GLN A 272 -15.81 -21.09 -3.14
CA GLN A 272 -15.87 -20.74 -4.56
C GLN A 272 -17.32 -20.67 -5.08
N GLY A 273 -17.47 -20.48 -6.38
CA GLY A 273 -18.79 -20.37 -7.01
C GLY A 273 -19.48 -19.05 -6.67
N ARG A 274 -20.75 -19.08 -6.32
CA ARG A 274 -21.55 -17.94 -5.86
C ARG A 274 -21.97 -18.09 -4.39
N ALA A 275 -21.14 -18.77 -3.62
CA ALA A 275 -21.40 -19.05 -2.21
C ALA A 275 -21.60 -17.76 -1.41
N ARG A 276 -22.53 -17.78 -0.46
CA ARG A 276 -22.83 -16.63 0.43
C ARG A 276 -22.72 -17.04 1.87
N ILE A 277 -21.96 -16.27 2.63
CA ILE A 277 -21.74 -16.50 4.06
C ILE A 277 -22.02 -15.22 4.82
N SER A 278 -22.89 -15.28 5.83
CA SER A 278 -23.22 -14.10 6.63
C SER A 278 -23.49 -14.43 8.10
N GLY A 279 -23.29 -13.43 8.95
CA GLY A 279 -23.52 -13.52 10.40
C GLY A 279 -22.32 -14.14 11.16
N ASN A 280 -22.56 -14.70 12.34
CA ASN A 280 -21.53 -15.28 13.19
C ASN A 280 -21.20 -16.73 12.72
N VAL A 281 -20.15 -16.88 11.93
CA VAL A 281 -19.81 -18.15 11.28
C VAL A 281 -18.34 -18.50 11.50
N LEU A 282 -18.09 -19.70 12.00
CA LEU A 282 -16.77 -20.32 12.11
C LEU A 282 -16.66 -21.49 11.13
N ILE A 283 -15.68 -21.46 10.24
CA ILE A 283 -15.41 -22.54 9.28
C ILE A 283 -13.95 -22.95 9.41
N GLU A 284 -13.69 -24.21 9.68
CA GLU A 284 -12.32 -24.70 9.89
C GLU A 284 -12.10 -26.15 9.44
N HIS A 285 -10.84 -26.48 9.14
CA HIS A 285 -10.38 -27.82 8.83
C HIS A 285 -10.96 -28.43 7.54
N GLN A 286 -10.47 -27.99 6.39
CA GLN A 286 -10.70 -28.61 5.08
C GLN A 286 -12.18 -28.64 4.62
N VAL A 287 -12.96 -27.62 4.98
CA VAL A 287 -14.32 -27.44 4.48
C VAL A 287 -14.28 -26.88 3.06
N GLU A 288 -15.06 -27.43 2.17
CA GLU A 288 -15.27 -26.93 0.80
C GLU A 288 -16.71 -26.40 0.64
N ILE A 289 -16.87 -25.17 0.17
CA ILE A 289 -18.15 -24.51 -0.07
C ILE A 289 -18.16 -23.99 -1.50
N THR A 290 -19.07 -24.49 -2.32
CA THR A 290 -19.11 -24.20 -3.75
C THR A 290 -20.52 -23.90 -4.26
N ASP A 291 -20.61 -23.60 -5.55
CA ASP A 291 -21.84 -23.33 -6.29
C ASP A 291 -22.67 -22.16 -5.69
N ASP A 292 -23.91 -22.35 -5.41
CA ASP A 292 -24.87 -21.39 -4.85
C ASP A 292 -25.15 -21.62 -3.35
N ALA A 293 -24.22 -22.28 -2.65
CA ALA A 293 -24.37 -22.59 -1.24
C ALA A 293 -24.55 -21.36 -0.37
N VAL A 294 -25.45 -21.42 0.62
CA VAL A 294 -25.75 -20.30 1.52
C VAL A 294 -25.57 -20.74 2.97
N ILE A 295 -24.78 -19.96 3.75
CA ILE A 295 -24.56 -20.17 5.18
C ILE A 295 -24.90 -18.87 5.89
N GLU A 296 -25.96 -18.88 6.72
CA GLU A 296 -26.46 -17.67 7.38
C GLU A 296 -26.79 -17.92 8.84
N ALA A 297 -26.16 -17.16 9.74
CA ALA A 297 -26.51 -17.09 11.15
C ALA A 297 -27.20 -15.75 11.44
N PHE A 298 -28.39 -15.80 12.03
CA PHE A 298 -29.23 -14.63 12.33
C PHE A 298 -29.27 -14.35 13.83
N ASP A 299 -29.46 -13.09 14.18
CA ASP A 299 -29.87 -12.61 15.51
C ASP A 299 -29.10 -13.21 16.70
N GLY A 300 -27.78 -13.19 16.65
CA GLY A 300 -26.90 -13.68 17.72
C GLY A 300 -26.66 -15.18 17.75
N GLU A 301 -27.26 -15.94 16.84
CA GLU A 301 -26.93 -17.33 16.63
C GLU A 301 -25.57 -17.50 15.94
N SER A 302 -24.97 -18.68 16.10
CA SER A 302 -23.69 -19.00 15.44
C SER A 302 -23.73 -20.34 14.71
N ILE A 303 -22.97 -20.41 13.61
CA ILE A 303 -22.76 -21.64 12.84
C ILE A 303 -21.30 -22.04 12.92
N HIS A 304 -21.03 -23.28 13.24
CA HIS A 304 -19.69 -23.85 13.23
C HIS A 304 -19.63 -25.05 12.27
N LEU A 305 -18.86 -24.91 11.20
CA LEU A 305 -18.55 -25.97 10.24
C LEU A 305 -17.13 -26.45 10.44
N ARG A 306 -16.95 -27.75 10.64
CA ARG A 306 -15.65 -28.32 10.93
C ARG A 306 -15.46 -29.70 10.29
N GLY A 307 -14.21 -29.99 9.91
CA GLY A 307 -13.83 -31.29 9.34
C GLY A 307 -14.03 -31.34 7.85
N GLU A 308 -13.68 -32.44 7.23
CA GLU A 308 -13.81 -32.65 5.78
C GLU A 308 -15.29 -32.67 5.36
N LYS A 309 -15.81 -31.48 5.06
CA LYS A 309 -17.21 -31.28 4.64
C LYS A 309 -17.27 -30.60 3.30
N VAL A 310 -18.18 -31.01 2.47
CA VAL A 310 -18.52 -30.37 1.21
C VAL A 310 -19.95 -29.84 1.30
N VAL A 311 -20.11 -28.53 1.08
CA VAL A 311 -21.39 -27.84 1.00
C VAL A 311 -21.51 -27.27 -0.41
N ASN A 312 -22.36 -27.83 -1.25
CA ASN A 312 -22.43 -27.51 -2.67
C ASN A 312 -23.86 -27.39 -3.18
N GLY A 313 -23.98 -27.06 -4.46
CA GLY A 313 -25.28 -26.87 -5.12
C GLY A 313 -26.06 -25.70 -4.51
N GLU A 314 -27.35 -25.89 -4.30
CA GLU A 314 -28.23 -24.91 -3.64
C GLU A 314 -28.39 -25.15 -2.13
N SER A 315 -27.42 -25.84 -1.51
CA SER A 315 -27.45 -26.15 -0.08
C SER A 315 -27.58 -24.91 0.79
N ARG A 316 -28.48 -24.98 1.77
CA ARG A 316 -28.66 -23.87 2.74
C ARG A 316 -28.46 -24.38 4.16
N ILE A 317 -27.56 -23.73 4.89
CA ILE A 317 -27.32 -23.93 6.31
C ILE A 317 -27.69 -22.63 7.00
N THR A 318 -28.84 -22.61 7.67
CA THR A 318 -29.31 -21.39 8.35
C THR A 318 -29.55 -21.69 9.83
N ARG A 319 -29.28 -20.68 10.68
CA ARG A 319 -29.57 -20.74 12.10
C ARG A 319 -30.30 -19.48 12.54
N THR A 320 -31.45 -19.64 13.09
CA THR A 320 -32.31 -18.59 13.62
C THR A 320 -32.63 -18.86 15.08
N PRO A 321 -32.81 -17.85 15.93
CA PRO A 321 -33.25 -18.04 17.31
C PRO A 321 -34.59 -18.83 17.32
N LEU A 322 -34.69 -19.78 18.23
CA LEU A 322 -36.00 -20.39 18.55
C LEU A 322 -36.87 -19.30 19.18
N LEU A 323 -37.88 -18.82 18.45
CA LEU A 323 -38.92 -18.00 19.03
C LEU A 323 -39.57 -18.86 20.15
N GLY A 324 -39.26 -18.47 21.41
CA GLY A 324 -39.91 -19.15 22.52
C GLY A 324 -41.40 -19.10 22.35
N ALA A 325 -42.03 -20.25 22.38
CA ALA A 325 -43.49 -20.33 22.46
C ALA A 325 -43.92 -19.52 23.72
N LEU A 326 -44.61 -18.41 23.48
CA LEU A 326 -45.25 -17.62 24.50
C LEU A 326 -46.42 -18.44 25.11
#